data_3cadff8a53197584b893a6620eb3c68e
#
_entry.id   3cadff8a53197584b893a6620eb3c68e
#
_cell.length_a   1.000
_cell.length_b   1.000
_cell.length_c   1.000
_cell.angle_alpha   90.00
_cell.angle_beta   90.00
_cell.angle_gamma   90.00
#
_symmetry.space_group_name_H-M   'P 1'
#
loop_
_entity.id
_entity.type
_entity.pdbx_description
1 polymer ?
#
loop_
_entity_poly.entity_id
_entity_poly.type
_entity_poly.pdbx_seq_one_letter_code
_entity_poly.pdbx_strand_id
1 'polypeptide(L)'
;MTIGVGSATQLGRITEVTWGTTPATPTGILTRYTGLTLNPSKDIFESKEIRSDRQTSDLRHGILMGVGDVDVEHSNAAYDDFLESGMFGAWATDVLKIGSTRKSFTLEVGHTGIAQYVLFTGAVVDKFSVSFKPGEIVTGKFSFKAQDCDIAGTTAWSSTTAAATGTPYDTFTGTITEGGGSIGIVTALDFTVDNQLEEAKVIGSASLYDLSPQRAKVTGTLSAFFENATLMNKFLDETASSLTVQAAAGTKSLTFSFANIKYTGGKVDVNKEGLLVVDMPFVALYHATDTALKITRDNT
;
A
#
# COMPACT_ATOMS: atom_id res chain seq x y z
N MET A 1 17.99 -4.13 32.66
CA MET A 1 17.78 -4.45 31.23
C MET A 1 16.36 -4.03 30.90
N THR A 2 16.16 -3.08 29.99
CA THR A 2 14.83 -2.62 29.57
C THR A 2 14.39 -3.41 28.36
N ILE A 3 13.19 -3.98 28.40
CA ILE A 3 12.59 -4.71 27.27
C ILE A 3 11.78 -3.71 26.46
N GLY A 4 11.90 -3.73 25.13
CA GLY A 4 11.11 -2.90 24.24
C GLY A 4 9.62 -3.25 24.30
N VAL A 5 8.77 -2.24 24.25
CA VAL A 5 7.31 -2.38 24.21
C VAL A 5 6.75 -1.78 22.91
N GLY A 6 5.76 -2.43 22.30
CA GLY A 6 5.19 -1.99 21.02
C GLY A 6 4.60 -0.58 21.05
N SER A 7 4.00 -0.17 22.17
CA SER A 7 3.45 1.18 22.34
C SER A 7 4.50 2.31 22.35
N ALA A 8 5.79 1.99 22.54
CA ALA A 8 6.90 2.91 22.45
C ALA A 8 7.63 2.85 21.07
N THR A 9 6.98 2.25 20.06
CA THR A 9 7.50 2.21 18.71
C THR A 9 6.88 3.35 17.89
N GLN A 10 7.71 4.03 17.10
CA GLN A 10 7.30 5.12 16.21
C GLN A 10 7.78 4.84 14.80
N LEU A 11 7.00 5.24 13.82
CA LEU A 11 7.39 5.26 12.40
C LEU A 11 7.56 6.70 11.97
N GLY A 12 8.78 7.09 11.63
CA GLY A 12 9.11 8.37 11.01
C GLY A 12 9.38 8.20 9.53
N ARG A 13 9.05 9.21 8.73
CA ARG A 13 9.32 9.24 7.29
C ARG A 13 9.80 10.61 6.83
N ILE A 14 10.60 10.61 5.78
CA ILE A 14 10.94 11.81 5.00
C ILE A 14 11.08 11.41 3.53
N THR A 15 10.61 12.28 2.62
CA THR A 15 10.80 12.08 1.18
C THR A 15 12.25 12.32 0.81
N GLU A 16 12.83 11.44 0.02
CA GLU A 16 14.19 11.58 -0.52
C GLU A 16 14.19 12.45 -1.78
N VAL A 17 15.23 13.28 -1.93
CA VAL A 17 15.51 14.01 -3.15
C VAL A 17 16.30 13.14 -4.13
N THR A 18 17.27 12.41 -3.59
CA THR A 18 18.06 11.41 -4.34
C THR A 18 17.73 10.06 -3.74
N TRP A 19 17.35 9.11 -4.58
CA TRP A 19 16.98 7.76 -4.14
C TRP A 19 18.10 7.10 -3.31
N GLY A 20 17.70 6.53 -2.18
CA GLY A 20 18.59 5.86 -1.25
C GLY A 20 19.49 6.81 -0.44
N THR A 21 19.21 8.11 -0.45
CA THR A 21 20.00 9.10 0.29
C THR A 21 19.11 9.89 1.23
N THR A 22 19.34 9.71 2.54
CA THR A 22 18.67 10.52 3.56
C THR A 22 19.10 11.98 3.43
N PRO A 23 18.17 12.97 3.45
CA PRO A 23 18.51 14.38 3.45
C PRO A 23 19.45 14.78 4.60
N ALA A 24 20.31 15.77 4.41
CA ALA A 24 21.39 16.13 5.35
C ALA A 24 20.91 16.57 6.75
N THR A 25 19.76 17.20 6.85
CA THR A 25 19.14 17.60 8.14
C THR A 25 17.69 17.13 8.16
N PRO A 26 17.47 15.79 8.35
CA PRO A 26 16.18 15.21 8.11
C PRO A 26 15.20 15.57 9.25
N THR A 27 14.07 16.17 8.88
CA THR A 27 12.90 16.32 9.75
C THR A 27 11.93 15.19 9.50
N GLY A 28 11.93 14.20 10.37
CA GLY A 28 11.06 13.05 10.27
C GLY A 28 9.60 13.41 10.54
N ILE A 29 8.70 13.07 9.61
CA ILE A 29 7.25 13.18 9.84
C ILE A 29 6.78 11.89 10.49
N LEU A 30 6.27 11.96 11.71
CA LEU A 30 5.72 10.79 12.38
C LEU A 30 4.47 10.31 11.65
N THR A 31 4.34 9.00 11.52
CA THR A 31 3.27 8.34 10.78
C THR A 31 2.39 7.55 11.72
N ARG A 32 1.07 7.71 11.60
CA ARG A 32 0.09 6.86 12.29
C ARG A 32 0.04 5.51 11.61
N TYR A 33 -0.03 4.43 12.38
CA TYR A 33 -0.19 3.08 11.87
C TYR A 33 -0.97 2.23 12.87
N THR A 34 -1.59 1.17 12.39
CA THR A 34 -2.28 0.15 13.19
C THR A 34 -1.46 -1.13 13.29
N GLY A 35 -0.64 -1.40 12.27
CA GLY A 35 0.30 -2.51 12.20
C GLY A 35 1.58 -2.12 11.48
N LEU A 36 2.72 -2.69 11.89
CA LEU A 36 4.03 -2.40 11.30
C LEU A 36 4.86 -3.68 11.28
N THR A 37 5.25 -4.11 10.07
CA THR A 37 6.07 -5.32 9.87
C THR A 37 7.33 -5.05 9.05
N LEU A 38 7.74 -3.77 8.94
CA LEU A 38 8.93 -3.37 8.18
C LEU A 38 10.20 -3.88 8.86
N ASN A 39 10.95 -4.74 8.20
CA ASN A 39 12.11 -5.43 8.73
C ASN A 39 13.24 -5.56 7.70
N PRO A 40 14.51 -5.66 8.16
CA PRO A 40 15.63 -6.07 7.33
C PRO A 40 15.41 -7.47 6.77
N SER A 41 15.73 -7.67 5.50
CA SER A 41 15.72 -8.97 4.82
C SER A 41 17.05 -9.19 4.07
N LYS A 42 17.57 -10.39 4.12
CA LYS A 42 18.77 -10.81 3.37
C LYS A 42 18.51 -12.10 2.62
N ASP A 43 19.00 -12.16 1.38
CA ASP A 43 19.10 -13.42 0.67
C ASP A 43 20.06 -14.37 1.43
N ILE A 44 19.78 -15.66 1.40
CA ILE A 44 20.60 -16.69 2.04
C ILE A 44 21.00 -17.71 0.97
N PHE A 45 22.29 -18.00 0.90
CA PHE A 45 22.86 -18.99 -0.02
C PHE A 45 23.59 -20.06 0.76
N GLU A 46 23.11 -21.30 0.67
CA GLU A 46 23.76 -22.47 1.25
C GLU A 46 24.77 -23.06 0.27
N SER A 47 25.92 -23.51 0.80
CA SER A 47 26.90 -24.25 0.01
C SER A 47 26.32 -25.57 -0.47
N LYS A 48 26.47 -25.83 -1.77
CA LYS A 48 26.08 -27.11 -2.42
C LYS A 48 27.22 -28.12 -2.44
N GLU A 49 28.28 -27.93 -1.65
CA GLU A 49 29.41 -28.85 -1.52
C GLU A 49 28.92 -30.23 -1.04
N ILE A 50 29.37 -31.28 -1.73
CA ILE A 50 29.05 -32.66 -1.35
C ILE A 50 30.08 -33.11 -0.31
N ARG A 51 29.59 -33.39 0.91
CA ARG A 51 30.43 -33.85 2.02
C ARG A 51 30.06 -35.27 2.42
N SER A 52 31.06 -36.02 2.89
CA SER A 52 30.86 -37.39 3.35
C SER A 52 30.13 -37.48 4.69
N ASP A 53 30.14 -36.41 5.48
CA ASP A 53 29.48 -36.30 6.79
C ASP A 53 28.01 -35.85 6.70
N ARG A 54 27.45 -35.61 5.49
CA ARG A 54 26.08 -35.23 5.23
C ARG A 54 25.63 -33.89 5.88
N GLN A 55 26.58 -32.97 6.10
CA GLN A 55 26.31 -31.66 6.72
C GLN A 55 26.50 -30.54 5.70
N THR A 56 25.75 -29.43 5.89
CA THR A 56 25.96 -28.20 5.12
C THR A 56 27.28 -27.56 5.58
N SER A 57 28.17 -27.26 4.64
CA SER A 57 29.51 -26.77 4.94
C SER A 57 29.57 -25.29 5.29
N ASP A 58 28.75 -24.46 4.64
CA ASP A 58 28.77 -23.01 4.84
C ASP A 58 27.45 -22.38 4.37
N LEU A 59 27.14 -21.19 4.91
CA LEU A 59 26.00 -20.36 4.56
C LEU A 59 26.48 -18.91 4.36
N ARG A 60 26.11 -18.31 3.24
CA ARG A 60 26.48 -16.93 2.91
C ARG A 60 25.24 -16.05 2.83
N HIS A 61 25.35 -14.85 3.37
CA HIS A 61 24.33 -13.82 3.21
C HIS A 61 24.57 -13.03 1.93
N GLY A 62 23.49 -12.76 1.20
CA GLY A 62 23.47 -11.95 0.01
C GLY A 62 23.09 -10.49 0.28
N ILE A 63 22.37 -9.92 -0.65
CA ILE A 63 21.95 -8.50 -0.63
C ILE A 63 21.01 -8.24 0.56
N LEU A 64 21.28 -7.14 1.25
CA LEU A 64 20.43 -6.59 2.30
C LEU A 64 19.39 -5.67 1.68
N MET A 65 18.15 -5.77 2.09
CA MET A 65 17.06 -4.90 1.72
C MET A 65 16.08 -4.72 2.88
N GLY A 66 15.24 -3.69 2.83
CA GLY A 66 14.11 -3.55 3.75
C GLY A 66 12.82 -4.02 3.07
N VAL A 67 12.01 -4.82 3.75
CA VAL A 67 10.69 -5.24 3.26
C VAL A 67 9.68 -5.24 4.40
N GLY A 68 8.43 -4.94 4.09
CA GLY A 68 7.35 -5.06 5.04
C GLY A 68 6.18 -4.14 4.77
N ASP A 69 5.22 -4.21 5.66
CA ASP A 69 3.93 -3.57 5.53
C ASP A 69 3.71 -2.52 6.63
N VAL A 70 2.96 -1.49 6.27
CA VAL A 70 2.40 -0.49 7.18
C VAL A 70 0.89 -0.53 7.03
N ASP A 71 0.19 -1.06 8.04
CA ASP A 71 -1.27 -1.04 8.10
C ASP A 71 -1.75 0.29 8.65
N VAL A 72 -2.78 0.86 8.05
CA VAL A 72 -3.26 2.20 8.36
C VAL A 72 -4.79 2.28 8.39
N GLU A 73 -5.28 3.26 9.13
CA GLU A 73 -6.64 3.80 8.97
C GLU A 73 -6.54 5.06 8.11
N HIS A 74 -7.14 5.03 6.93
CA HIS A 74 -7.09 6.18 6.04
C HIS A 74 -7.73 7.41 6.69
N SER A 75 -6.97 8.50 6.70
CA SER A 75 -7.41 9.79 7.24
C SER A 75 -6.93 10.94 6.38
N ASN A 76 -7.60 12.08 6.48
CA ASN A 76 -7.30 13.23 5.64
C ASN A 76 -5.84 13.67 5.76
N ALA A 77 -5.17 13.84 4.62
CA ALA A 77 -3.80 14.34 4.44
C ALA A 77 -2.69 13.53 5.16
N ALA A 78 -3.01 12.36 5.74
CA ALA A 78 -2.03 11.61 6.53
C ALA A 78 -1.09 10.77 5.66
N TYR A 79 -1.55 10.30 4.51
CA TYR A 79 -0.84 9.34 3.66
C TYR A 79 -0.74 9.77 2.19
N ASP A 80 -0.92 11.06 1.91
CA ASP A 80 -0.90 11.61 0.54
C ASP A 80 0.40 11.30 -0.19
N ASP A 81 1.53 11.37 0.50
CA ASP A 81 2.85 11.05 -0.01
C ASP A 81 3.05 9.54 -0.26
N PHE A 82 2.46 8.67 0.58
CA PHE A 82 2.47 7.23 0.35
C PHE A 82 1.61 6.84 -0.86
N LEU A 83 0.46 7.53 -1.04
CA LEU A 83 -0.37 7.35 -2.23
C LEU A 83 0.38 7.80 -3.50
N GLU A 84 1.12 8.93 -3.46
CA GLU A 84 1.97 9.35 -4.58
C GLU A 84 3.01 8.28 -4.94
N SER A 85 3.69 7.71 -3.93
CA SER A 85 4.65 6.64 -4.16
C SER A 85 3.99 5.40 -4.75
N GLY A 86 2.83 4.98 -4.21
CA GLY A 86 2.09 3.81 -4.68
C GLY A 86 1.48 3.98 -6.08
N MET A 87 1.20 5.21 -6.49
CA MET A 87 0.68 5.54 -7.83
C MET A 87 1.79 5.93 -8.82
N PHE A 88 3.04 6.07 -8.37
CA PHE A 88 4.15 6.63 -9.17
C PHE A 88 3.76 7.94 -9.84
N GLY A 89 2.91 8.72 -9.19
CA GLY A 89 2.35 9.98 -9.67
C GLY A 89 2.59 11.11 -8.68
N ALA A 90 2.15 12.30 -9.04
CA ALA A 90 2.12 13.46 -8.16
C ALA A 90 0.72 14.07 -8.12
N TRP A 91 0.34 14.62 -6.98
CA TRP A 91 -0.91 15.37 -6.86
C TRP A 91 -0.90 16.59 -7.77
N ALA A 92 -1.87 16.65 -8.69
CA ALA A 92 -2.16 17.83 -9.48
C ALA A 92 -3.39 18.51 -8.88
N THR A 93 -3.18 19.51 -8.04
CA THR A 93 -4.19 20.07 -7.15
C THR A 93 -4.71 18.96 -6.22
N ASP A 94 -5.89 18.41 -6.48
CA ASP A 94 -6.54 17.38 -5.68
C ASP A 94 -6.76 16.06 -6.43
N VAL A 95 -6.03 15.86 -7.54
CA VAL A 95 -6.13 14.66 -8.37
C VAL A 95 -4.79 13.95 -8.46
N LEU A 96 -4.79 12.65 -8.18
CA LEU A 96 -3.65 11.76 -8.34
C LEU A 96 -4.00 10.65 -9.34
N LYS A 97 -3.11 10.40 -10.28
CA LYS A 97 -3.25 9.36 -11.32
C LYS A 97 -2.01 8.48 -11.36
N ILE A 98 -2.15 7.29 -11.92
CA ILE A 98 -1.00 6.41 -12.16
C ILE A 98 -0.04 7.09 -13.13
N GLY A 99 1.20 7.21 -12.71
CA GLY A 99 2.30 7.83 -13.46
C GLY A 99 3.50 6.92 -13.59
N SER A 100 4.68 7.53 -13.76
CA SER A 100 5.97 6.84 -13.87
C SER A 100 7.06 7.48 -13.01
N THR A 101 6.72 8.47 -12.18
CA THR A 101 7.68 9.19 -11.35
C THR A 101 7.79 8.50 -9.99
N ARG A 102 8.98 7.97 -9.71
CA ARG A 102 9.27 7.35 -8.41
C ARG A 102 9.33 8.41 -7.32
N LYS A 103 8.64 8.14 -6.22
CA LYS A 103 8.80 8.88 -4.96
C LYS A 103 9.28 7.90 -3.90
N SER A 104 10.47 8.14 -3.35
CA SER A 104 11.08 7.31 -2.32
C SER A 104 11.17 8.02 -0.99
N PHE A 105 11.35 7.23 0.05
CA PHE A 105 11.43 7.69 1.42
C PHE A 105 12.63 7.09 2.13
N THR A 106 13.17 7.86 3.07
CA THR A 106 13.84 7.30 4.24
C THR A 106 12.79 7.07 5.31
N LEU A 107 12.68 5.82 5.78
CA LEU A 107 11.77 5.41 6.85
C LEU A 107 12.61 5.02 8.07
N GLU A 108 12.17 5.41 9.27
CA GLU A 108 12.79 4.98 10.52
C GLU A 108 11.76 4.35 11.44
N VAL A 109 12.01 3.11 11.85
CA VAL A 109 11.26 2.44 12.91
C VAL A 109 12.04 2.63 14.20
N GLY A 110 11.57 3.54 15.05
CA GLY A 110 12.21 3.89 16.32
C GLY A 110 11.58 3.17 17.50
N HIS A 111 12.32 2.29 18.15
CA HIS A 111 11.95 1.66 19.42
C HIS A 111 12.46 2.56 20.57
N THR A 112 11.74 3.67 20.82
CA THR A 112 12.22 4.74 21.70
C THR A 112 12.44 4.29 23.14
N GLY A 113 11.69 3.30 23.62
CA GLY A 113 11.83 2.75 24.98
C GLY A 113 13.17 2.05 25.26
N ILE A 114 13.89 1.62 24.23
CA ILE A 114 15.17 0.94 24.31
C ILE A 114 16.26 1.64 23.49
N ALA A 115 15.97 2.81 22.91
CA ALA A 115 16.86 3.60 22.06
C ALA A 115 17.50 2.76 20.93
N GLN A 116 16.66 2.05 20.18
CA GLN A 116 17.07 1.29 18.98
C GLN A 116 16.22 1.77 17.79
N TYR A 117 16.90 2.04 16.69
CA TYR A 117 16.31 2.63 15.50
C TYR A 117 16.73 1.82 14.27
N VAL A 118 15.76 1.44 13.46
CA VAL A 118 15.99 0.74 12.18
C VAL A 118 15.67 1.73 11.07
N LEU A 119 16.70 2.11 10.32
CA LEU A 119 16.61 3.04 9.21
C LEU A 119 16.52 2.27 7.90
N PHE A 120 15.57 2.64 7.05
CA PHE A 120 15.38 2.11 5.71
C PHE A 120 15.53 3.23 4.70
N THR A 121 16.48 3.12 3.78
CA THR A 121 16.74 4.11 2.74
C THR A 121 16.26 3.61 1.39
N GLY A 122 15.84 4.52 0.52
CA GLY A 122 15.30 4.19 -0.79
C GLY A 122 13.98 3.40 -0.73
N ALA A 123 13.18 3.60 0.31
CA ALA A 123 11.91 2.89 0.46
C ALA A 123 10.86 3.41 -0.55
N VAL A 124 10.25 2.48 -1.28
CA VAL A 124 9.21 2.75 -2.30
C VAL A 124 8.02 1.84 -2.02
N VAL A 125 6.81 2.33 -2.28
CA VAL A 125 5.59 1.52 -2.16
C VAL A 125 5.49 0.55 -3.33
N ASP A 126 5.66 -0.74 -3.06
CA ASP A 126 5.48 -1.83 -4.03
C ASP A 126 4.00 -2.08 -4.30
N LYS A 127 3.21 -2.16 -3.21
CA LYS A 127 1.77 -2.36 -3.28
C LYS A 127 1.05 -1.47 -2.28
N PHE A 128 -0.17 -1.09 -2.62
CA PHE A 128 -1.09 -0.62 -1.59
C PHE A 128 -2.48 -1.22 -1.81
N SER A 129 -3.18 -1.47 -0.72
CA SER A 129 -4.56 -1.94 -0.73
C SER A 129 -5.43 -1.06 0.14
N VAL A 130 -6.70 -0.98 -0.21
CA VAL A 130 -7.72 -0.26 0.56
C VAL A 130 -8.94 -1.15 0.69
N SER A 131 -9.51 -1.19 1.90
CA SER A 131 -10.68 -2.00 2.24
C SER A 131 -11.82 -1.13 2.76
N PHE A 132 -13.00 -1.35 2.19
CA PHE A 132 -14.25 -0.70 2.56
C PHE A 132 -15.23 -1.76 3.03
N LYS A 133 -15.68 -1.64 4.29
CA LYS A 133 -16.72 -2.50 4.86
C LYS A 133 -17.77 -1.65 5.55
N PRO A 134 -19.06 -1.99 5.45
CA PRO A 134 -20.13 -1.18 6.01
C PRO A 134 -19.98 -0.96 7.51
N GLY A 135 -20.06 0.29 7.93
CA GLY A 135 -20.01 0.67 9.35
C GLY A 135 -18.62 0.60 9.98
N GLU A 136 -17.57 0.44 9.18
CA GLU A 136 -16.18 0.40 9.65
C GLU A 136 -15.39 1.62 9.16
N ILE A 137 -14.24 1.88 9.80
CA ILE A 137 -13.23 2.81 9.32
C ILE A 137 -12.59 2.24 8.05
N VAL A 138 -12.28 3.10 7.09
CA VAL A 138 -11.57 2.70 5.87
C VAL A 138 -10.13 2.36 6.22
N THR A 139 -9.77 1.10 6.04
CA THR A 139 -8.41 0.61 6.31
C THR A 139 -7.60 0.48 5.04
N GLY A 140 -6.29 0.53 5.19
CA GLY A 140 -5.36 0.34 4.07
C GLY A 140 -4.06 -0.30 4.54
N LYS A 141 -3.32 -0.77 3.56
CA LYS A 141 -1.99 -1.34 3.77
C LYS A 141 -1.05 -0.82 2.69
N PHE A 142 0.12 -0.36 3.08
CA PHE A 142 1.22 -0.01 2.19
C PHE A 142 2.36 -1.01 2.39
N SER A 143 2.69 -1.76 1.34
CA SER A 143 3.83 -2.67 1.31
C SER A 143 5.03 -1.97 0.71
N PHE A 144 6.12 -1.92 1.45
CA PHE A 144 7.34 -1.23 1.06
C PHE A 144 8.45 -2.21 0.68
N LYS A 145 9.27 -1.81 -0.30
CA LYS A 145 10.61 -2.30 -0.54
C LYS A 145 11.59 -1.16 -0.39
N ALA A 146 12.69 -1.39 0.32
CA ALA A 146 13.75 -0.40 0.53
C ALA A 146 15.07 -0.91 -0.02
N GLN A 147 15.90 0.01 -0.51
CA GLN A 147 17.21 -0.27 -1.09
C GLN A 147 18.15 -0.90 -0.08
N ASP A 148 18.17 -0.35 1.13
CA ASP A 148 19.10 -0.72 2.20
C ASP A 148 18.47 -0.49 3.56
N CYS A 149 19.07 -1.04 4.60
CA CYS A 149 18.67 -0.76 5.98
C CYS A 149 19.88 -0.80 6.93
N ASP A 150 19.79 -0.01 8.00
CA ASP A 150 20.80 0.07 9.05
C ASP A 150 20.12 0.08 10.43
N ILE A 151 20.86 -0.35 11.46
CA ILE A 151 20.38 -0.35 12.83
C ILE A 151 21.34 0.48 13.69
N ALA A 152 20.78 1.51 14.34
CA ALA A 152 21.55 2.45 15.15
C ALA A 152 20.99 2.60 16.57
N GLY A 153 21.83 3.02 17.50
CA GLY A 153 21.44 3.40 18.87
C GLY A 153 20.94 4.83 19.01
N THR A 154 20.93 5.61 17.92
CA THR A 154 20.48 6.98 17.86
C THR A 154 19.58 7.18 16.66
N THR A 155 18.55 8.04 16.80
CA THR A 155 17.68 8.40 15.66
C THR A 155 18.44 9.13 14.57
N ALA A 156 18.05 8.88 13.31
CA ALA A 156 18.55 9.63 12.16
C ALA A 156 17.93 11.03 12.04
N TRP A 157 16.82 11.28 12.72
CA TRP A 157 16.12 12.56 12.64
C TRP A 157 16.81 13.68 13.42
N SER A 158 17.06 14.80 12.75
CA SER A 158 17.48 16.06 13.42
C SER A 158 16.35 16.66 14.23
N SER A 159 15.11 16.47 13.77
CA SER A 159 13.87 16.89 14.44
C SER A 159 12.70 16.03 13.94
N THR A 160 11.57 16.08 14.62
CA THR A 160 10.36 15.38 14.20
C THR A 160 9.17 16.31 14.10
N THR A 161 8.30 16.10 13.12
CA THR A 161 6.98 16.72 13.03
C THR A 161 5.95 15.69 13.45
N ALA A 162 4.98 16.12 14.25
CA ALA A 162 3.89 15.24 14.69
C ALA A 162 3.09 14.69 13.52
N ALA A 163 2.53 13.50 13.71
CA ALA A 163 1.64 12.90 12.74
C ALA A 163 0.39 13.76 12.49
N ALA A 164 -0.13 13.69 11.27
CA ALA A 164 -1.40 14.35 10.94
C ALA A 164 -2.51 13.88 11.88
N THR A 165 -3.35 14.82 12.34
CA THR A 165 -4.43 14.58 13.32
C THR A 165 -5.80 14.43 12.65
N GLY A 166 -5.86 14.26 11.33
CA GLY A 166 -7.11 14.11 10.57
C GLY A 166 -7.98 12.98 11.13
N THR A 167 -9.30 13.18 11.10
CA THR A 167 -10.28 12.15 11.43
C THR A 167 -10.18 11.02 10.42
N PRO A 168 -10.18 9.75 10.85
CA PRO A 168 -10.27 8.63 9.94
C PRO A 168 -11.53 8.68 9.08
N TYR A 169 -11.40 8.28 7.82
CA TYR A 169 -12.56 8.14 6.93
C TYR A 169 -13.40 6.94 7.31
N ASP A 170 -14.71 7.10 7.23
CA ASP A 170 -15.67 6.04 7.43
C ASP A 170 -16.37 5.66 6.12
N THR A 171 -17.06 4.52 6.13
CA THR A 171 -17.87 4.05 5.02
C THR A 171 -19.34 4.42 5.16
N PHE A 172 -19.74 4.93 6.32
CA PHE A 172 -21.14 5.29 6.61
C PHE A 172 -21.59 6.54 5.83
N THR A 173 -20.69 7.52 5.71
CA THR A 173 -20.94 8.76 4.94
C THR A 173 -20.44 8.67 3.49
N GLY A 174 -19.80 7.55 3.11
CA GLY A 174 -19.30 7.31 1.77
C GLY A 174 -20.37 6.99 0.76
N THR A 175 -20.00 7.08 -0.51
CA THR A 175 -20.86 6.71 -1.64
C THR A 175 -20.16 5.73 -2.55
N ILE A 176 -20.95 4.87 -3.22
CA ILE A 176 -20.46 3.96 -4.24
C ILE A 176 -21.35 4.00 -5.48
N THR A 177 -20.72 4.06 -6.66
CA THR A 177 -21.43 4.01 -7.94
C THR A 177 -20.78 2.98 -8.85
N GLU A 178 -21.59 2.25 -9.60
CA GLU A 178 -21.17 1.25 -10.58
C GLU A 178 -21.90 1.48 -11.90
N GLY A 179 -21.15 1.52 -13.02
CA GLY A 179 -21.71 1.83 -14.33
C GLY A 179 -22.36 3.22 -14.43
N GLY A 180 -21.92 4.17 -13.59
CA GLY A 180 -22.49 5.52 -13.50
C GLY A 180 -23.76 5.63 -12.68
N GLY A 181 -24.30 4.52 -12.15
CA GLY A 181 -25.46 4.48 -11.25
C GLY A 181 -25.07 4.24 -9.79
N SER A 182 -25.86 4.77 -8.85
CA SER A 182 -25.71 4.42 -7.43
C SER A 182 -26.07 2.95 -7.21
N ILE A 183 -25.23 2.23 -6.49
CA ILE A 183 -25.44 0.83 -6.13
C ILE A 183 -25.45 0.68 -4.60
N GLY A 184 -26.66 0.62 -4.03
CA GLY A 184 -26.88 0.60 -2.57
C GLY A 184 -26.76 -0.77 -1.91
N ILE A 185 -26.43 -1.82 -2.68
CA ILE A 185 -26.40 -3.22 -2.21
C ILE A 185 -24.99 -3.75 -1.95
N VAL A 186 -23.96 -2.89 -2.03
CA VAL A 186 -22.57 -3.29 -1.81
C VAL A 186 -22.30 -3.56 -0.35
N THR A 187 -21.72 -4.72 -0.07
CA THR A 187 -21.36 -5.19 1.28
C THR A 187 -19.86 -5.13 1.57
N ALA A 188 -19.01 -5.10 0.54
CA ALA A 188 -17.58 -4.84 0.69
C ALA A 188 -16.98 -4.41 -0.66
N LEU A 189 -15.91 -3.63 -0.58
CA LEU A 189 -15.04 -3.33 -1.71
C LEU A 189 -13.60 -3.35 -1.24
N ASP A 190 -12.82 -4.25 -1.80
CA ASP A 190 -11.38 -4.33 -1.59
C ASP A 190 -10.67 -4.13 -2.92
N PHE A 191 -9.60 -3.35 -2.94
CA PHE A 191 -8.76 -3.26 -4.13
C PHE A 191 -7.29 -3.13 -3.77
N THR A 192 -6.44 -3.50 -4.71
CA THR A 192 -4.98 -3.45 -4.59
C THR A 192 -4.39 -2.88 -5.87
N VAL A 193 -3.46 -1.97 -5.70
CA VAL A 193 -2.53 -1.50 -6.74
C VAL A 193 -1.19 -2.17 -6.50
N ASP A 194 -0.70 -2.93 -7.46
CA ASP A 194 0.56 -3.67 -7.43
C ASP A 194 1.49 -3.14 -8.51
N ASN A 195 2.58 -2.48 -8.12
CA ASN A 195 3.58 -1.92 -9.02
C ASN A 195 4.59 -2.97 -9.50
N GLN A 196 4.59 -4.17 -8.90
CA GLN A 196 5.47 -5.28 -9.28
C GLN A 196 6.94 -4.82 -9.36
N LEU A 197 7.45 -4.17 -8.29
CA LEU A 197 8.81 -3.64 -8.28
C LEU A 197 9.83 -4.75 -8.50
N GLU A 198 10.62 -4.61 -9.56
CA GLU A 198 11.74 -5.49 -9.89
C GLU A 198 13.00 -5.00 -9.18
N GLU A 199 13.69 -5.94 -8.55
CA GLU A 199 14.92 -5.71 -7.79
C GLU A 199 16.14 -5.87 -8.70
N ALA A 200 16.82 -4.77 -9.02
CA ALA A 200 18.07 -4.80 -9.74
C ALA A 200 19.23 -5.10 -8.77
N LYS A 201 19.93 -6.20 -9.00
CA LYS A 201 21.07 -6.68 -8.21
C LYS A 201 22.33 -6.67 -9.06
N VAL A 202 23.45 -6.14 -8.54
CA VAL A 202 24.72 -6.05 -9.26
C VAL A 202 25.84 -6.67 -8.46
N ILE A 203 26.85 -7.19 -9.16
CA ILE A 203 28.04 -7.77 -8.54
C ILE A 203 28.82 -6.66 -7.83
N GLY A 204 29.22 -6.92 -6.59
CA GLY A 204 30.00 -5.98 -5.78
C GLY A 204 29.19 -5.01 -4.93
N SER A 205 27.85 -5.10 -4.95
CA SER A 205 26.97 -4.35 -4.04
C SER A 205 26.40 -5.25 -2.96
N ALA A 206 26.34 -4.73 -1.73
CA ALA A 206 25.68 -5.38 -0.61
C ALA A 206 24.21 -4.96 -0.46
N SER A 207 23.78 -3.92 -1.16
CA SER A 207 22.41 -3.38 -1.21
C SER A 207 21.87 -3.41 -2.64
N LEU A 208 20.56 -3.16 -2.81
CA LEU A 208 19.95 -3.09 -4.13
C LEU A 208 20.51 -1.93 -4.96
N TYR A 209 20.74 -2.18 -6.25
CA TYR A 209 21.20 -1.17 -7.18
C TYR A 209 20.05 -0.26 -7.64
N ASP A 210 18.88 -0.84 -7.89
CA ASP A 210 17.66 -0.11 -8.25
C ASP A 210 16.40 -0.92 -7.91
N LEU A 211 15.25 -0.21 -7.82
CA LEU A 211 13.89 -0.74 -7.73
C LEU A 211 13.08 -0.15 -8.88
N SER A 212 12.86 -0.94 -9.91
CA SER A 212 12.17 -0.49 -11.12
C SER A 212 10.70 -0.92 -11.13
N PRO A 213 9.74 0.01 -11.32
CA PRO A 213 8.34 -0.36 -11.44
C PRO A 213 8.08 -1.07 -12.77
N GLN A 214 7.31 -2.14 -12.70
CA GLN A 214 6.74 -2.82 -13.85
C GLN A 214 5.35 -2.25 -14.17
N ARG A 215 4.53 -3.00 -14.88
CA ARG A 215 3.15 -2.61 -15.16
C ARG A 215 2.34 -2.53 -13.86
N ALA A 216 1.79 -1.37 -13.55
CA ALA A 216 0.85 -1.25 -12.44
C ALA A 216 -0.40 -2.11 -12.70
N LYS A 217 -0.64 -3.07 -11.83
CA LYS A 217 -1.81 -3.95 -11.88
C LYS A 217 -2.80 -3.52 -10.81
N VAL A 218 -3.98 -3.12 -11.23
CA VAL A 218 -5.06 -2.70 -10.33
C VAL A 218 -6.14 -3.76 -10.35
N THR A 219 -6.34 -4.43 -9.21
CA THR A 219 -7.34 -5.50 -9.05
C THR A 219 -8.16 -5.26 -7.81
N GLY A 220 -9.37 -5.79 -7.79
CA GLY A 220 -10.22 -5.70 -6.61
C GLY A 220 -11.37 -6.70 -6.66
N THR A 221 -12.15 -6.71 -5.59
CA THR A 221 -13.38 -7.49 -5.47
C THR A 221 -14.49 -6.60 -4.94
N LEU A 222 -15.59 -6.58 -5.65
CA LEU A 222 -16.84 -5.96 -5.25
C LEU A 222 -17.76 -7.05 -4.72
N SER A 223 -18.13 -6.99 -3.45
CA SER A 223 -19.13 -7.89 -2.85
C SER A 223 -20.45 -7.14 -2.70
N ALA A 224 -21.52 -7.73 -3.16
CA ALA A 224 -22.86 -7.11 -3.13
C ALA A 224 -23.93 -8.15 -2.81
N PHE A 225 -25.06 -7.72 -2.26
CA PHE A 225 -26.22 -8.59 -2.16
C PHE A 225 -26.70 -8.99 -3.55
N PHE A 226 -27.01 -10.27 -3.71
CA PHE A 226 -27.45 -10.82 -4.99
C PHE A 226 -28.96 -10.57 -5.18
N GLU A 227 -29.30 -9.45 -5.83
CA GLU A 227 -30.69 -9.10 -6.17
C GLU A 227 -31.12 -9.63 -7.53
N ASN A 228 -30.20 -9.61 -8.50
CA ASN A 228 -30.45 -10.01 -9.87
C ASN A 228 -29.16 -10.36 -10.62
N ALA A 229 -29.29 -10.80 -11.86
CA ALA A 229 -28.14 -11.25 -12.67
C ALA A 229 -27.36 -10.10 -13.35
N THR A 230 -27.67 -8.82 -13.11
CA THR A 230 -27.09 -7.69 -13.87
C THR A 230 -25.57 -7.64 -13.77
N LEU A 231 -25.02 -7.77 -12.57
CA LEU A 231 -23.56 -7.78 -12.38
C LEU A 231 -22.91 -9.02 -13.01
N MET A 232 -23.53 -10.19 -12.83
CA MET A 232 -23.03 -11.44 -13.42
C MET A 232 -23.08 -11.42 -14.95
N ASN A 233 -24.12 -10.83 -15.55
CA ASN A 233 -24.21 -10.68 -16.99
C ASN A 233 -23.09 -9.80 -17.54
N LYS A 234 -22.67 -8.74 -16.84
CA LYS A 234 -21.50 -7.93 -17.24
C LYS A 234 -20.22 -8.77 -17.34
N PHE A 235 -20.06 -9.75 -16.47
CA PHE A 235 -18.94 -10.70 -16.55
C PHE A 235 -19.11 -11.64 -17.77
N LEU A 236 -20.30 -12.23 -17.96
CA LEU A 236 -20.57 -13.18 -19.06
C LEU A 236 -20.49 -12.52 -20.43
N ASP A 237 -20.96 -11.29 -20.55
CA ASP A 237 -20.97 -10.49 -21.78
C ASP A 237 -19.67 -9.70 -22.00
N GLU A 238 -18.67 -9.87 -21.11
CA GLU A 238 -17.40 -9.12 -21.09
C GLU A 238 -17.57 -7.58 -21.14
N THR A 239 -18.68 -7.08 -20.63
CA THR A 239 -19.02 -5.67 -20.69
C THR A 239 -18.13 -4.87 -19.75
N ALA A 240 -17.50 -3.82 -20.28
CA ALA A 240 -16.75 -2.86 -19.47
C ALA A 240 -17.68 -2.02 -18.60
N SER A 241 -17.25 -1.70 -17.41
CA SER A 241 -18.00 -0.85 -16.48
C SER A 241 -17.07 0.17 -15.81
N SER A 242 -17.63 1.05 -14.99
CA SER A 242 -16.89 1.97 -14.13
C SER A 242 -17.27 1.75 -12.68
N LEU A 243 -16.36 2.01 -11.78
CA LEU A 243 -16.58 1.92 -10.34
C LEU A 243 -15.99 3.16 -9.67
N THR A 244 -16.77 3.80 -8.81
CA THR A 244 -16.27 4.90 -7.99
C THR A 244 -16.72 4.67 -6.56
N VAL A 245 -15.78 4.81 -5.62
CA VAL A 245 -16.03 4.73 -4.19
C VAL A 245 -15.45 5.96 -3.51
N GLN A 246 -16.22 6.55 -2.62
CA GLN A 246 -15.83 7.69 -1.81
C GLN A 246 -15.83 7.29 -0.34
N ALA A 247 -14.74 7.58 0.35
CA ALA A 247 -14.63 7.60 1.80
C ALA A 247 -14.76 9.04 2.28
N ALA A 248 -15.46 9.29 3.37
CA ALA A 248 -15.66 10.65 3.85
C ALA A 248 -15.46 10.76 5.38
N ALA A 249 -15.16 11.99 5.83
CA ALA A 249 -15.10 12.37 7.23
C ALA A 249 -15.52 13.85 7.37
N GLY A 250 -16.79 14.10 7.64
CA GLY A 250 -17.37 15.42 7.60
C GLY A 250 -17.39 16.00 6.17
N THR A 251 -16.76 17.17 5.96
CA THR A 251 -16.67 17.79 4.61
C THR A 251 -15.53 17.22 3.79
N LYS A 252 -14.61 16.47 4.39
CA LYS A 252 -13.40 15.95 3.72
C LYS A 252 -13.64 14.57 3.14
N SER A 253 -13.11 14.33 1.95
CA SER A 253 -13.29 13.04 1.29
C SER A 253 -12.09 12.59 0.49
N LEU A 254 -12.02 11.28 0.28
CA LEU A 254 -11.07 10.61 -0.61
C LEU A 254 -11.87 9.68 -1.53
N THR A 255 -11.79 9.95 -2.83
CA THR A 255 -12.55 9.24 -3.85
C THR A 255 -11.62 8.44 -4.74
N PHE A 256 -11.89 7.15 -4.88
CA PHE A 256 -11.21 6.24 -5.79
C PHE A 256 -12.11 5.96 -6.99
N SER A 257 -11.65 6.29 -8.19
CA SER A 257 -12.40 6.16 -9.43
C SER A 257 -11.68 5.24 -10.41
N PHE A 258 -12.35 4.16 -10.80
CA PHE A 258 -11.94 3.19 -11.80
C PHE A 258 -12.80 3.41 -13.04
N ALA A 259 -12.29 4.14 -14.02
CA ALA A 259 -13.07 4.55 -15.20
C ALA A 259 -13.36 3.39 -16.16
N ASN A 260 -12.55 2.33 -16.13
CA ASN A 260 -12.71 1.17 -17.00
C ASN A 260 -12.33 -0.10 -16.22
N ILE A 261 -13.34 -0.87 -15.82
CA ILE A 261 -13.14 -2.17 -15.17
C ILE A 261 -13.77 -3.27 -16.01
N LYS A 262 -13.20 -4.46 -15.93
CA LYS A 262 -13.85 -5.70 -16.36
C LYS A 262 -13.89 -6.69 -15.21
N TYR A 263 -15.05 -7.29 -15.03
CA TYR A 263 -15.20 -8.37 -14.06
C TYR A 263 -14.53 -9.63 -14.60
N THR A 264 -13.79 -10.32 -13.74
CA THR A 264 -13.04 -11.54 -14.10
C THR A 264 -13.68 -12.81 -13.55
N GLY A 265 -14.78 -12.68 -12.85
CA GLY A 265 -15.56 -13.75 -12.30
C GLY A 265 -16.84 -13.23 -11.63
N GLY A 266 -17.68 -14.14 -11.21
CA GLY A 266 -18.84 -13.87 -10.37
C GLY A 266 -19.14 -15.15 -9.59
N LYS A 267 -19.18 -15.07 -8.26
CA LYS A 267 -19.40 -16.22 -7.39
C LYS A 267 -20.51 -15.91 -6.40
N VAL A 268 -21.54 -16.75 -6.40
CA VAL A 268 -22.61 -16.73 -5.39
C VAL A 268 -22.50 -18.01 -4.58
N ASP A 269 -22.10 -17.91 -3.33
CA ASP A 269 -22.00 -19.06 -2.44
C ASP A 269 -23.25 -19.17 -1.56
N VAL A 270 -23.87 -20.34 -1.60
CA VAL A 270 -25.00 -20.71 -0.74
C VAL A 270 -24.52 -21.64 0.36
N ASN A 271 -23.85 -21.08 1.37
CA ASN A 271 -23.25 -21.87 2.45
C ASN A 271 -24.09 -21.89 3.74
N LYS A 272 -25.10 -21.02 3.85
CA LYS A 272 -25.95 -20.84 5.03
C LYS A 272 -27.34 -20.35 4.61
N GLU A 273 -28.32 -20.58 5.50
CA GLU A 273 -29.61 -19.87 5.42
C GLU A 273 -29.37 -18.40 5.76
N GLY A 274 -29.49 -17.51 4.77
CA GLY A 274 -29.24 -16.07 4.94
C GLY A 274 -29.27 -15.32 3.63
N LEU A 275 -28.84 -14.05 3.67
CA LEU A 275 -28.77 -13.19 2.48
C LEU A 275 -27.67 -13.71 1.53
N LEU A 276 -28.02 -13.80 0.25
CA LEU A 276 -27.05 -14.18 -0.78
C LEU A 276 -26.15 -12.99 -1.12
N VAL A 277 -24.86 -13.25 -1.17
CA VAL A 277 -23.86 -12.28 -1.58
C VAL A 277 -23.18 -12.79 -2.87
N VAL A 278 -22.97 -11.91 -3.81
CA VAL A 278 -22.17 -12.15 -5.01
C VAL A 278 -20.83 -11.46 -4.86
N ASP A 279 -19.75 -12.19 -5.06
CA ASP A 279 -18.39 -11.65 -5.14
C ASP A 279 -17.98 -11.52 -6.60
N MET A 280 -17.66 -10.28 -6.99
CA MET A 280 -17.33 -9.88 -8.35
C MET A 280 -15.88 -9.39 -8.38
N PRO A 281 -14.89 -10.28 -8.59
CA PRO A 281 -13.51 -9.84 -8.80
C PRO A 281 -13.39 -9.07 -10.11
N PHE A 282 -12.61 -7.98 -10.10
CA PHE A 282 -12.40 -7.13 -11.27
C PHE A 282 -10.93 -6.76 -11.46
N VAL A 283 -10.63 -6.38 -12.69
CA VAL A 283 -9.36 -5.75 -13.08
C VAL A 283 -9.68 -4.38 -13.66
N ALA A 284 -9.01 -3.35 -13.17
CA ALA A 284 -9.08 -2.03 -13.78
C ALA A 284 -8.08 -1.93 -14.93
N LEU A 285 -8.57 -1.41 -16.05
CA LEU A 285 -7.86 -1.32 -17.30
C LEU A 285 -7.48 0.14 -17.60
N TYR A 286 -6.57 0.30 -18.55
CA TYR A 286 -6.18 1.61 -19.03
C TYR A 286 -7.39 2.45 -19.47
N HIS A 287 -7.39 3.71 -19.09
CA HIS A 287 -8.31 4.74 -19.57
C HIS A 287 -7.50 5.99 -19.92
N ALA A 288 -7.76 6.56 -21.10
CA ALA A 288 -6.91 7.63 -21.67
C ALA A 288 -6.84 8.90 -20.79
N THR A 289 -7.92 9.23 -20.10
CA THR A 289 -8.01 10.44 -19.27
C THR A 289 -7.68 10.18 -17.81
N ASP A 290 -8.22 9.08 -17.24
CA ASP A 290 -8.21 8.85 -15.78
C ASP A 290 -7.28 7.73 -15.33
N THR A 291 -6.51 7.14 -16.26
CA THR A 291 -5.67 5.95 -16.03
C THR A 291 -6.50 4.76 -15.53
N ALA A 292 -5.90 3.69 -15.00
CA ALA A 292 -6.64 2.57 -14.44
C ALA A 292 -7.29 2.91 -13.08
N LEU A 293 -6.67 3.80 -12.33
CA LEU A 293 -7.16 4.36 -11.08
C LEU A 293 -6.87 5.86 -11.04
N LYS A 294 -7.87 6.63 -10.65
CA LYS A 294 -7.75 8.04 -10.28
C LYS A 294 -8.18 8.21 -8.83
N ILE A 295 -7.38 8.90 -8.05
CA ILE A 295 -7.71 9.30 -6.68
C ILE A 295 -7.98 10.80 -6.66
N THR A 296 -9.09 11.19 -6.07
CA THR A 296 -9.43 12.60 -5.87
C THR A 296 -9.65 12.83 -4.37
N ARG A 297 -9.04 13.86 -3.83
CA ARG A 297 -9.24 14.28 -2.45
C ARG A 297 -10.01 15.60 -2.40
N ASP A 298 -10.82 15.76 -1.38
CA ASP A 298 -11.40 17.05 -0.98
C ASP A 298 -10.92 17.35 0.44
N ASN A 299 -10.12 18.39 0.59
CA ASN A 299 -9.51 18.82 1.85
C ASN A 299 -10.16 20.10 2.40
N THR A 300 -11.21 20.61 1.77
CA THR A 300 -11.87 21.88 2.13
C THR A 300 -12.96 21.71 3.18
#